data_633315b2e84a57b554a81c4e289fc125
#
_entry.id   633315b2e84a57b554a81c4e289fc125
#
_cell.length_a   1.000
_cell.length_b   1.000
_cell.length_c   1.000
_cell.angle_alpha   90.00
_cell.angle_beta   90.00
_cell.angle_gamma   90.00
#
_symmetry.space_group_name_H-M   'P 1'
#
loop_
_entity.id
_entity.type
_entity.pdbx_description
1 polymer ?
#
loop_
_entity_poly.entity_id
_entity_poly.type
_entity_poly.pdbx_seq_one_letter_code
_entity_poly.pdbx_strand_id
1 'polypeptide(L)'
;MNETVEFTNLCMVRDGDRVLVIDRKKEDWPGIAFPGGHVEAGESFTEAVIREVKEETGLMIASPQICGMKDWVEDGIRYVVHFYKTEKFDGDLKSSEEGESLVGGPERIAKSRPLSRYGGYASYLS
;
A
#
# COMPACT_ATOMS: atom_id res chain seq x y z
N MET A 1 -26.24 14.46 -3.97
CA MET A 1 -25.53 14.52 -2.67
C MET A 1 -24.04 14.65 -2.91
N ASN A 2 -23.41 15.65 -2.33
CA ASN A 2 -21.96 15.84 -2.47
C ASN A 2 -21.27 15.38 -1.20
N GLU A 3 -20.18 14.67 -1.38
CA GLU A 3 -19.41 14.13 -0.28
C GLU A 3 -17.92 14.24 -0.59
N THR A 4 -17.13 14.61 0.42
CA THR A 4 -15.67 14.64 0.25
C THR A 4 -15.14 13.22 0.42
N VAL A 5 -14.39 12.75 -0.56
CA VAL A 5 -13.84 11.41 -0.57
C VAL A 5 -12.34 11.47 -0.84
N GLU A 6 -11.58 10.69 -0.08
CA GLU A 6 -10.15 10.50 -0.35
C GLU A 6 -9.91 9.05 -0.73
N PHE A 7 -9.23 8.83 -1.85
CA PHE A 7 -8.89 7.51 -2.35
C PHE A 7 -7.43 7.20 -2.09
N THR A 8 -7.18 6.04 -1.51
CA THR A 8 -5.84 5.53 -1.25
C THR A 8 -5.73 4.12 -1.83
N ASN A 9 -4.59 3.82 -2.41
CA ASN A 9 -4.29 2.46 -2.89
C ASN A 9 -3.15 1.88 -2.09
N LEU A 10 -3.23 0.59 -1.79
CA LEU A 10 -2.13 -0.17 -1.22
C LEU A 10 -1.92 -1.39 -2.10
N CYS A 11 -0.68 -1.84 -2.22
CA CYS A 11 -0.36 -2.97 -3.08
C CYS A 11 0.54 -3.97 -2.39
N MET A 12 0.15 -5.24 -2.42
CA MET A 12 1.01 -6.34 -2.02
C MET A 12 1.77 -6.82 -3.25
N VAL A 13 3.09 -6.58 -3.24
CA VAL A 13 3.99 -7.09 -4.28
C VAL A 13 4.61 -8.36 -3.73
N ARG A 14 4.35 -9.48 -4.38
CA ARG A 14 4.80 -10.80 -3.93
C ARG A 14 5.85 -11.39 -4.85
N ASP A 15 6.76 -12.12 -4.23
CA ASP A 15 7.73 -12.95 -4.94
C ASP A 15 7.81 -14.26 -4.15
N GLY A 16 6.99 -15.24 -4.56
CA GLY A 16 6.82 -16.48 -3.81
C GLY A 16 6.25 -16.22 -2.42
N ASP A 17 6.97 -16.62 -1.39
CA ASP A 17 6.56 -16.39 0.01
C ASP A 17 7.01 -15.03 0.55
N ARG A 18 7.65 -14.23 -0.28
CA ARG A 18 8.20 -12.93 0.13
C ARG A 18 7.24 -11.82 -0.27
N VAL A 19 7.11 -10.85 0.60
CA VAL A 19 6.21 -9.71 0.38
C VAL A 19 6.98 -8.42 0.63
N LEU A 20 6.77 -7.45 -0.26
CA LEU A 20 7.38 -6.14 -0.11
C LEU A 20 6.56 -5.30 0.87
N VAL A 21 7.24 -4.76 1.87
CA VAL A 21 6.64 -3.86 2.85
C VAL A 21 7.55 -2.65 3.05
N ILE A 22 6.99 -1.59 3.62
CA ILE A 22 7.71 -0.39 3.98
C ILE A 22 7.66 -0.24 5.49
N ASP A 23 8.82 -0.08 6.10
CA ASP A 23 8.92 0.24 7.50
C ASP A 23 8.88 1.78 7.62
N ARG A 24 7.72 2.31 7.96
CA ARG A 24 7.51 3.75 8.06
C ARG A 24 8.13 4.24 9.36
N LYS A 25 9.02 5.22 9.23
CA LYS A 25 9.74 5.76 10.39
C LYS A 25 9.26 7.14 10.81
N LYS A 26 8.14 7.60 10.27
CA LYS A 26 7.56 8.88 10.65
C LYS A 26 6.99 8.80 12.05
N GLU A 27 7.25 9.83 12.86
CA GLU A 27 6.79 9.85 14.25
C GLU A 27 5.29 9.76 14.41
N ASP A 28 4.56 10.43 13.53
CA ASP A 28 3.11 10.48 13.58
C ASP A 28 2.44 9.21 13.06
N TRP A 29 3.17 8.39 12.30
CA TRP A 29 2.59 7.18 11.74
C TRP A 29 3.65 6.10 11.49
N PRO A 30 4.26 5.56 12.54
CA PRO A 30 5.25 4.50 12.40
C PRO A 30 4.59 3.14 12.16
N GLY A 31 5.35 2.21 11.64
CA GLY A 31 4.93 0.82 11.48
C GLY A 31 5.20 0.28 10.10
N ILE A 32 4.85 -1.00 9.93
CA ILE A 32 5.00 -1.71 8.66
C ILE A 32 3.72 -1.57 7.86
N ALA A 33 3.88 -1.22 6.58
CA ALA A 33 2.75 -1.07 5.66
C ALA A 33 3.13 -1.58 4.28
N PHE A 34 2.12 -1.92 3.50
CA PHE A 34 2.33 -2.18 2.08
C PHE A 34 2.54 -0.85 1.36
N PRO A 35 3.32 -0.84 0.27
CA PRO A 35 3.49 0.38 -0.51
C PRO A 35 2.18 0.86 -1.13
N GLY A 36 2.05 2.16 -1.29
CA GLY A 36 0.88 2.79 -1.87
C GLY A 36 0.77 4.23 -1.44
N GLY A 37 -0.35 4.83 -1.74
CA GLY A 37 -0.60 6.22 -1.39
C GLY A 37 -1.87 6.77 -2.02
N HIS A 38 -2.02 8.06 -1.97
CA HIS A 38 -3.21 8.74 -2.46
C HIS A 38 -3.31 8.74 -3.98
N VAL A 39 -4.53 8.59 -4.46
CA VAL A 39 -4.83 8.75 -5.88
C VAL A 39 -4.97 10.24 -6.17
N GLU A 40 -4.23 10.72 -7.15
CA GLU A 40 -4.26 12.13 -7.52
C GLU A 40 -5.39 12.43 -8.51
N ALA A 41 -5.83 13.68 -8.55
CA ALA A 41 -6.89 14.09 -9.44
C ALA A 41 -6.52 13.79 -10.90
N GLY A 42 -7.46 13.21 -11.64
CA GLY A 42 -7.25 12.87 -13.05
C GLY A 42 -6.51 11.57 -13.31
N GLU A 43 -6.04 10.93 -12.27
CA GLU A 43 -5.28 9.70 -12.35
C GLU A 43 -6.22 8.50 -12.15
N SER A 44 -6.06 7.43 -12.94
CA SER A 44 -6.82 6.22 -12.69
C SER A 44 -6.27 5.51 -11.44
N PHE A 45 -7.05 4.63 -10.85
CA PHE A 45 -6.61 3.87 -9.69
C PHE A 45 -5.40 3.00 -10.02
N THR A 46 -5.40 2.39 -11.20
CA THR A 46 -4.29 1.54 -11.64
C THR A 46 -3.01 2.37 -11.85
N GLU A 47 -3.12 3.52 -12.50
CA GLU A 47 -1.97 4.41 -12.68
C GLU A 47 -1.40 4.87 -11.34
N ALA A 48 -2.30 5.18 -10.39
CA ALA A 48 -1.89 5.64 -9.07
C ALA A 48 -1.09 4.59 -8.32
N VAL A 49 -1.54 3.35 -8.30
CA VAL A 49 -0.85 2.30 -7.56
C VAL A 49 0.51 2.00 -8.18
N ILE A 50 0.61 2.00 -9.51
CA ILE A 50 1.88 1.78 -10.21
C ILE A 50 2.86 2.91 -9.87
N ARG A 51 2.40 4.15 -9.94
CA ARG A 51 3.22 5.33 -9.62
C ARG A 51 3.71 5.30 -8.17
N GLU A 52 2.80 5.07 -7.23
CA GLU A 52 3.15 5.07 -5.80
C GLU A 52 4.15 3.98 -5.44
N VAL A 53 3.98 2.78 -5.96
CA VAL A 53 4.93 1.69 -5.71
C VAL A 53 6.31 2.07 -6.24
N LYS A 54 6.37 2.66 -7.43
CA LYS A 54 7.64 3.08 -8.01
C LYS A 54 8.30 4.18 -7.20
N GLU A 55 7.55 5.18 -6.78
CA GLU A 55 8.09 6.28 -5.98
C GLU A 55 8.64 5.81 -4.65
N GLU A 56 7.94 4.89 -4.00
CA GLU A 56 8.32 4.44 -2.67
C GLU A 56 9.37 3.33 -2.67
N THR A 57 9.37 2.47 -3.68
CA THR A 57 10.21 1.26 -3.67
C THR A 57 11.18 1.14 -4.82
N GLY A 58 10.99 1.91 -5.88
CA GLY A 58 11.79 1.80 -7.09
C GLY A 58 11.33 0.73 -8.06
N LEU A 59 10.37 -0.10 -7.66
CA LEU A 59 9.90 -1.20 -8.51
C LEU A 59 8.80 -0.76 -9.46
N MET A 60 8.89 -1.23 -10.69
CA MET A 60 7.84 -1.06 -11.69
C MET A 60 6.98 -2.31 -11.68
N ILE A 61 5.76 -2.19 -11.19
CA ILE A 61 4.82 -3.30 -11.15
C ILE A 61 3.98 -3.34 -12.42
N ALA A 62 3.49 -4.52 -12.75
CA ALA A 62 2.61 -4.73 -13.89
C ALA A 62 1.38 -5.52 -13.48
N SER A 63 0.28 -5.25 -14.16
CA SER A 63 -0.99 -5.97 -13.98
C SER A 63 -1.45 -6.09 -12.53
N PRO A 64 -1.47 -5.00 -11.75
CA PRO A 64 -1.98 -5.07 -10.39
C PRO A 64 -3.47 -5.43 -10.43
N GLN A 65 -3.87 -6.35 -9.57
CA GLN A 65 -5.25 -6.80 -9.47
C GLN A 65 -5.85 -6.36 -8.15
N ILE A 66 -7.04 -5.78 -8.21
CA ILE A 66 -7.74 -5.40 -6.99
C ILE A 66 -8.19 -6.67 -6.27
N CYS A 67 -7.96 -6.73 -4.97
CA CYS A 67 -8.31 -7.89 -4.17
C CYS A 67 -9.13 -7.55 -2.94
N GLY A 68 -9.41 -6.28 -2.70
CA GLY A 68 -10.23 -5.87 -1.57
C GLY A 68 -10.41 -4.36 -1.52
N MET A 69 -11.27 -3.93 -0.62
CA MET A 69 -11.56 -2.52 -0.41
C MET A 69 -12.04 -2.33 1.03
N LYS A 70 -11.68 -1.19 1.61
CA LYS A 70 -12.16 -0.80 2.92
C LYS A 70 -12.54 0.67 2.87
N ASP A 71 -13.61 1.04 3.55
CA ASP A 71 -13.96 2.45 3.65
C ASP A 71 -14.44 2.79 5.05
N TRP A 72 -14.32 4.06 5.40
CA TRP A 72 -14.84 4.59 6.66
C TRP A 72 -15.00 6.09 6.52
N VAL A 73 -15.77 6.68 7.45
CA VAL A 73 -15.97 8.13 7.48
C VAL A 73 -15.38 8.65 8.78
N GLU A 74 -14.60 9.71 8.69
CA GLU A 74 -13.97 10.35 9.83
C GLU A 74 -13.90 11.86 9.55
N ASP A 75 -14.36 12.67 10.47
CA ASP A 75 -14.37 14.14 10.35
C ASP A 75 -15.00 14.66 9.04
N GLY A 76 -16.10 14.01 8.62
CA GLY A 76 -16.85 14.43 7.44
C GLY A 76 -16.22 14.01 6.11
N ILE A 77 -15.16 13.23 6.15
CA ILE A 77 -14.48 12.73 4.94
C ILE A 77 -14.63 11.23 4.86
N ARG A 78 -15.00 10.73 3.69
CA ARG A 78 -15.04 9.29 3.42
C ARG A 78 -13.68 8.88 2.90
N TYR A 79 -13.06 7.93 3.57
CA TYR A 79 -11.79 7.35 3.14
C TYR A 79 -12.08 6.01 2.48
N VAL A 80 -11.53 5.81 1.29
CA VAL A 80 -11.68 4.56 0.54
C VAL A 80 -10.29 4.04 0.23
N VAL A 81 -10.01 2.82 0.68
CA VAL A 81 -8.72 2.17 0.44
C VAL A 81 -8.95 0.97 -0.46
N HIS A 82 -8.26 0.94 -1.59
CA HIS A 82 -8.25 -0.20 -2.50
C HIS A 82 -7.00 -1.03 -2.24
N PHE A 83 -7.17 -2.33 -2.14
CA PHE A 83 -6.06 -3.26 -1.96
C PHE A 83 -5.79 -3.98 -3.27
N TYR A 84 -4.55 -3.86 -3.73
CA TYR A 84 -4.08 -4.51 -4.96
C TYR A 84 -3.03 -5.55 -4.63
N LYS A 85 -2.83 -6.49 -5.54
CA LYS A 85 -1.75 -7.46 -5.46
C LYS A 85 -1.17 -7.69 -6.84
N THR A 86 0.12 -8.01 -6.89
CA THR A 86 0.80 -8.38 -8.10
C THR A 86 2.02 -9.22 -7.78
N GLU A 87 2.39 -10.11 -8.72
CA GLU A 87 3.64 -10.86 -8.67
C GLU A 87 4.56 -10.45 -9.82
N LYS A 88 4.12 -9.47 -10.63
CA LYS A 88 4.88 -9.00 -11.78
C LYS A 88 5.52 -7.67 -11.45
N PHE A 89 6.84 -7.67 -11.36
CA PHE A 89 7.59 -6.46 -11.05
C PHE A 89 8.97 -6.51 -11.70
N ASP A 90 9.58 -5.33 -11.85
CA ASP A 90 10.90 -5.17 -12.44
C ASP A 90 11.58 -3.98 -11.76
N GLY A 91 12.90 -3.91 -11.91
CA GLY A 91 13.66 -2.80 -11.34
C GLY A 91 14.38 -3.18 -10.06
N ASP A 92 15.02 -2.18 -9.47
CA ASP A 92 15.79 -2.35 -8.24
C ASP A 92 15.09 -1.75 -7.05
N LEU A 93 14.99 -2.54 -5.99
CA LEU A 93 14.39 -2.12 -4.74
C LEU A 93 15.24 -1.05 -4.06
N LYS A 94 14.62 0.03 -3.63
CA LYS A 94 15.29 1.09 -2.88
C LYS A 94 14.33 1.71 -1.87
N SER A 95 14.90 2.36 -0.86
CA SER A 95 14.11 3.04 0.15
C SER A 95 13.79 4.46 -0.30
N SER A 96 12.73 5.03 0.28
CA SER A 96 12.32 6.41 0.03
C SER A 96 12.36 7.21 1.32
N GLU A 97 12.04 8.49 1.24
CA GLU A 97 11.94 9.36 2.41
C GLU A 97 10.85 8.90 3.39
N GLU A 98 9.88 8.17 2.92
CA GLU A 98 8.77 7.70 3.74
C GLU A 98 9.11 6.48 4.58
N GLY A 99 10.20 5.78 4.26
CA GLY A 99 10.64 4.63 5.02
C GLY A 99 11.54 3.69 4.24
N GLU A 100 12.00 2.66 4.91
CA GLU A 100 12.80 1.62 4.30
C GLU A 100 11.92 0.58 3.63
N SER A 101 12.29 0.19 2.41
CA SER A 101 11.65 -0.91 1.72
C SER A 101 12.26 -2.22 2.20
N LEU A 102 11.42 -3.12 2.66
CA LEU A 102 11.84 -4.40 3.22
C LEU A 102 11.15 -5.54 2.47
N VAL A 103 11.85 -6.66 2.39
CA VAL A 103 11.27 -7.88 1.84
C VAL A 103 11.30 -8.93 2.93
N GLY A 104 10.16 -9.57 3.18
CA GLY A 104 10.09 -10.59 4.23
C GLY A 104 8.94 -11.53 4.02
N GLY A 105 8.95 -12.62 4.77
CA GLY A 105 7.86 -13.57 4.76
C GLY A 105 6.73 -13.13 5.69
N PRO A 106 5.62 -13.87 5.70
CA PRO A 106 4.47 -13.55 6.53
C PRO A 106 4.79 -13.43 8.02
N GLU A 107 5.74 -14.21 8.50
CA GLU A 107 6.16 -14.16 9.90
C GLU A 107 6.74 -12.81 10.29
N ARG A 108 7.55 -12.24 9.41
CA ARG A 108 8.16 -10.94 9.65
C ARG A 108 7.10 -9.85 9.72
N ILE A 109 6.11 -9.93 8.86
CA ILE A 109 5.00 -8.98 8.85
C ILE A 109 4.16 -9.12 10.11
N ALA A 110 3.88 -10.35 10.52
CA ALA A 110 3.09 -10.62 11.72
C ALA A 110 3.74 -10.11 12.99
N LYS A 111 5.08 -10.10 13.05
CA LYS A 111 5.83 -9.59 14.19
C LYS A 111 5.93 -8.07 14.23
N SER A 112 5.58 -7.44 13.13
CA SER A 112 5.67 -6.00 12.99
C SER A 112 4.37 -5.35 13.42
N ARG A 113 4.45 -4.11 13.85
CA ARG A 113 3.28 -3.36 14.29
C ARG A 113 2.58 -2.77 13.06
N PRO A 114 1.41 -3.29 12.64
CA PRO A 114 0.72 -2.72 11.49
C PRO A 114 0.16 -1.35 11.83
N LEU A 115 -0.08 -0.55 10.78
CA LEU A 115 -0.73 0.73 10.95
C LEU A 115 -2.17 0.49 11.38
N SER A 116 -2.56 1.03 12.53
CA SER A 116 -3.89 0.78 13.10
C SER A 116 -5.03 1.27 12.21
N ARG A 117 -4.80 2.37 11.46
CA ARG A 117 -5.79 2.92 10.54
C ARG A 117 -6.18 1.92 9.44
N TYR A 118 -5.27 1.05 9.07
CA TYR A 118 -5.50 0.02 8.05
C TYR A 118 -5.63 -1.37 8.67
N GLY A 119 -5.97 -1.42 9.95
CA GLY A 119 -6.08 -2.69 10.66
C GLY A 119 -7.01 -3.67 9.96
N GLY A 120 -6.60 -4.94 9.90
CA GLY A 120 -7.38 -5.99 9.25
C GLY A 120 -7.22 -6.09 7.74
N TYR A 121 -6.56 -5.14 7.08
CA TYR A 121 -6.46 -5.19 5.62
C TYR A 121 -5.62 -6.37 5.11
N ALA A 122 -4.73 -6.89 5.91
CA ALA A 122 -3.90 -8.03 5.51
C ALA A 122 -4.73 -9.25 5.10
N SER A 123 -5.93 -9.39 5.64
CA SER A 123 -6.80 -10.51 5.28
C SER A 123 -7.27 -10.48 3.83
N TYR A 124 -7.26 -9.32 3.20
CA TYR A 124 -7.63 -9.19 1.79
C TYR A 124 -6.50 -9.64 0.85
N LEU A 125 -5.31 -9.76 1.38
CA LEU A 125 -4.11 -10.03 0.58
C LEU A 125 -3.61 -11.46 0.67
N SER A 126 -4.18 -12.22 1.58
CA SER A 126 -3.77 -13.62 1.82
C SER A 126 -4.29 -14.61 0.78
#